data_98b1acf5ce23dcd87e50d6832f9816fe
#
_entry.id   98b1acf5ce23dcd87e50d6832f9816fe
#
_cell.length_a   1.000
_cell.length_b   1.000
_cell.length_c   1.000
_cell.angle_alpha   90.00
_cell.angle_beta   90.00
_cell.angle_gamma   90.00
#
_symmetry.space_group_name_H-M   'P 1'
#
loop_
_entity.id
_entity.type
_entity.pdbx_description
1 polymer ?
#
loop_
_entity_poly.entity_id
_entity_poly.type
_entity_poly.pdbx_seq_one_letter_code
_entity_poly.pdbx_strand_id
1 'polypeptide(L)'
;MQIDFIKFNSTFELALAFIVCAFIVVIFGFKLSIYAEALSHRYKIDSGIIGLVFLAFITSLPELIVSISSLLREPLEIGADLAIGNLLGSNLFNIFILGLLGFFYSKIFQKVDNINLHQKSLIQSLLLLLITYIAYIYSNSLLWPTNTSWVLLLSPLLYLLFIKKYSETSNKEDIFINHSIKSLAEESALYFHFKLLLMCLIIIISGIQLSSIGGNMALPRSQGGFGLDASFIGLLFLAFCTSLPELIIALSCLKQKLPDMAIGNIIGSNMFNLIILCLGDVLLKERILFEGALNNYDSLFGFIFIISVFTFIFLKNPKKIKIYSLCIILTYLIALLFES
;
A
#
# COMPACT_ATOMS: atom_id res chain seq x y z
N MET A 1 -18.09 17.94 -5.15
CA MET A 1 -19.26 17.05 -5.21
C MET A 1 -19.32 16.33 -3.88
N GLN A 2 -20.11 16.88 -2.93
CA GLN A 2 -20.35 16.23 -1.63
C GLN A 2 -21.18 14.98 -1.91
N ILE A 3 -20.61 13.83 -1.66
CA ILE A 3 -21.38 12.59 -1.61
C ILE A 3 -21.74 12.43 -0.14
N ASP A 4 -22.98 12.78 0.23
CA ASP A 4 -23.53 12.52 1.57
C ASP A 4 -23.65 10.99 1.74
N PHE A 5 -22.80 10.45 2.57
CA PHE A 5 -22.77 9.02 2.84
C PHE A 5 -23.71 8.65 4.00
N ILE A 6 -24.09 7.39 4.01
CA ILE A 6 -25.00 6.72 4.95
C ILE A 6 -24.78 7.24 6.38
N LYS A 7 -25.81 7.83 6.98
CA LYS A 7 -25.81 8.18 8.41
C LYS A 7 -26.01 6.90 9.22
N PHE A 8 -25.10 6.65 10.14
CA PHE A 8 -25.20 5.53 11.07
C PHE A 8 -25.91 5.98 12.33
N ASN A 9 -26.87 5.18 12.81
CA ASN A 9 -27.65 5.49 14.01
C ASN A 9 -26.94 5.05 15.29
N SER A 10 -25.94 4.18 15.20
CA SER A 10 -25.19 3.66 16.34
C SER A 10 -23.75 3.29 15.98
N THR A 11 -22.86 3.29 16.99
CA THR A 11 -21.49 2.82 16.85
C THR A 11 -21.41 1.34 16.45
N PHE A 12 -22.42 0.55 16.80
CA PHE A 12 -22.50 -0.87 16.42
C PHE A 12 -22.77 -1.01 14.90
N GLU A 13 -23.71 -0.24 14.34
CA GLU A 13 -23.96 -0.22 12.89
C GLU A 13 -22.72 0.23 12.11
N LEU A 14 -22.04 1.26 12.63
CA LEU A 14 -20.80 1.76 12.05
C LEU A 14 -19.70 0.69 12.03
N ALA A 15 -19.49 -0.02 13.14
CA ALA A 15 -18.51 -1.12 13.23
C ALA A 15 -18.87 -2.27 12.28
N LEU A 16 -20.13 -2.66 12.21
CA LEU A 16 -20.61 -3.71 11.32
C LEU A 16 -20.41 -3.32 9.86
N ALA A 17 -20.74 -2.10 9.48
CA ALA A 17 -20.52 -1.58 8.13
C ALA A 17 -19.03 -1.58 7.76
N PHE A 18 -18.16 -1.18 8.69
CA PHE A 18 -16.71 -1.26 8.51
C PHE A 18 -16.26 -2.69 8.21
N ILE A 19 -16.66 -3.65 9.04
CA ILE A 19 -16.28 -5.07 8.88
C ILE A 19 -16.75 -5.62 7.53
N VAL A 20 -17.99 -5.31 7.13
CA VAL A 20 -18.54 -5.78 5.84
C VAL A 20 -17.78 -5.17 4.67
N CYS A 21 -17.55 -3.85 4.67
CA CYS A 21 -16.80 -3.19 3.59
C CYS A 21 -15.35 -3.67 3.54
N ALA A 22 -14.67 -3.80 4.68
CA ALA A 22 -13.33 -4.33 4.77
C ALA A 22 -13.24 -5.74 4.18
N PHE A 23 -14.19 -6.61 4.54
CA PHE A 23 -14.25 -7.99 4.02
C PHE A 23 -14.43 -8.03 2.50
N ILE A 24 -15.26 -7.13 1.94
CA ILE A 24 -15.44 -7.01 0.48
C ILE A 24 -14.13 -6.57 -0.17
N VAL A 25 -13.48 -5.51 0.35
CA VAL A 25 -12.20 -5.01 -0.19
C VAL A 25 -11.14 -6.10 -0.19
N VAL A 26 -11.02 -6.86 0.91
CA VAL A 26 -10.06 -7.96 1.04
C VAL A 26 -10.33 -9.08 0.04
N ILE A 27 -11.58 -9.55 -0.06
CA ILE A 27 -11.92 -10.65 -0.98
C ILE A 27 -11.71 -10.24 -2.44
N PHE A 28 -12.18 -9.07 -2.83
CA PHE A 28 -12.10 -8.64 -4.21
C PHE A 28 -10.70 -8.14 -4.56
N GLY A 29 -9.96 -7.54 -3.63
CA GLY A 29 -8.54 -7.24 -3.78
C GLY A 29 -7.72 -8.50 -4.04
N PHE A 30 -7.94 -9.57 -3.25
CA PHE A 30 -7.30 -10.87 -3.48
C PHE A 30 -7.65 -11.48 -4.85
N LYS A 31 -8.94 -11.48 -5.23
CA LYS A 31 -9.35 -11.96 -6.56
C LYS A 31 -8.70 -11.14 -7.68
N LEU A 32 -8.69 -9.81 -7.54
CA LEU A 32 -8.08 -8.91 -8.50
C LEU A 32 -6.59 -9.22 -8.70
N SER A 33 -5.86 -9.53 -7.63
CA SER A 33 -4.45 -9.90 -7.69
C SER A 33 -4.20 -11.20 -8.46
N ILE A 34 -5.05 -12.22 -8.29
CA ILE A 34 -4.98 -13.46 -9.08
C ILE A 34 -5.24 -13.17 -10.57
N TYR A 35 -6.21 -12.29 -10.88
CA TYR A 35 -6.49 -11.88 -12.25
C TYR A 35 -5.37 -11.02 -12.85
N ALA A 36 -4.66 -10.23 -12.03
CA ALA A 36 -3.48 -9.49 -12.46
C ALA A 36 -2.35 -10.42 -12.87
N GLU A 37 -2.10 -11.46 -12.07
CA GLU A 37 -1.11 -12.49 -12.41
C GLU A 37 -1.51 -13.23 -13.71
N ALA A 38 -2.77 -13.61 -13.87
CA ALA A 38 -3.28 -14.23 -15.08
C ALA A 38 -3.21 -13.27 -16.31
N LEU A 39 -3.44 -11.97 -16.11
CA LEU A 39 -3.31 -10.96 -17.16
C LEU A 39 -1.87 -10.85 -17.66
N SER A 40 -0.89 -10.87 -16.75
CA SER A 40 0.52 -10.84 -17.11
C SER A 40 0.91 -12.03 -17.99
N HIS A 41 0.41 -13.22 -17.66
CA HIS A 41 0.59 -14.41 -18.49
C HIS A 41 -0.04 -14.30 -19.86
N ARG A 42 -1.28 -13.81 -19.90
CA ARG A 42 -2.03 -13.64 -21.14
C ARG A 42 -1.31 -12.75 -22.14
N TYR A 43 -0.71 -11.65 -21.66
CA TYR A 43 -0.02 -10.66 -22.50
C TYR A 43 1.49 -10.84 -22.55
N LYS A 44 2.04 -11.91 -21.95
CA LYS A 44 3.48 -12.23 -21.93
C LYS A 44 4.34 -11.05 -21.45
N ILE A 45 3.88 -10.36 -20.40
CA ILE A 45 4.62 -9.27 -19.79
C ILE A 45 5.79 -9.88 -19.00
N ASP A 46 6.97 -9.25 -19.03
CA ASP A 46 8.19 -9.74 -18.36
C ASP A 46 7.98 -9.89 -16.84
N SER A 47 8.42 -11.01 -16.27
CA SER A 47 8.20 -11.38 -14.87
C SER A 47 8.80 -10.38 -13.87
N GLY A 48 9.92 -9.76 -14.19
CA GLY A 48 10.57 -8.78 -13.33
C GLY A 48 9.77 -7.47 -13.24
N ILE A 49 9.21 -7.00 -14.36
CA ILE A 49 8.34 -5.81 -14.41
C ILE A 49 6.99 -6.10 -13.78
N ILE A 50 6.47 -7.33 -13.97
CA ILE A 50 5.18 -7.76 -13.44
C ILE A 50 5.13 -7.65 -11.92
N GLY A 51 6.11 -8.24 -11.23
CA GLY A 51 6.11 -8.28 -9.77
C GLY A 51 6.22 -6.89 -9.15
N LEU A 52 7.21 -6.10 -9.59
CA LEU A 52 7.51 -4.82 -8.95
C LEU A 52 6.55 -3.68 -9.33
N VAL A 53 5.98 -3.70 -10.53
CA VAL A 53 5.22 -2.57 -11.06
C VAL A 53 3.75 -2.90 -11.22
N PHE A 54 3.47 -3.92 -12.02
CA PHE A 54 2.09 -4.21 -12.41
C PHE A 54 1.30 -4.86 -11.28
N LEU A 55 1.92 -5.83 -10.61
CA LEU A 55 1.28 -6.49 -9.48
C LEU A 55 1.13 -5.51 -8.31
N ALA A 56 2.19 -4.76 -7.97
CA ALA A 56 2.15 -3.73 -6.95
C ALA A 56 1.08 -2.65 -7.25
N PHE A 57 0.98 -2.17 -8.50
CA PHE A 57 -0.06 -1.22 -8.90
C PHE A 57 -1.47 -1.76 -8.66
N ILE A 58 -1.73 -3.02 -9.06
CA ILE A 58 -3.06 -3.62 -8.93
C ILE A 58 -3.39 -3.93 -7.47
N THR A 59 -2.43 -4.41 -6.69
CA THR A 59 -2.67 -4.70 -5.27
C THR A 59 -2.90 -3.44 -4.45
N SER A 60 -2.25 -2.32 -4.82
CA SER A 60 -2.43 -1.03 -4.15
C SER A 60 -3.61 -0.20 -4.72
N LEU A 61 -4.48 -0.78 -5.55
CA LEU A 61 -5.73 -0.10 -5.95
C LEU A 61 -6.67 0.19 -4.77
N PRO A 62 -6.84 -0.70 -3.78
CA PRO A 62 -7.62 -0.37 -2.58
C PRO A 62 -7.06 0.86 -1.85
N GLU A 63 -5.74 0.94 -1.66
CA GLU A 63 -5.06 2.09 -1.04
C GLU A 63 -5.32 3.37 -1.83
N LEU A 64 -5.19 3.32 -3.15
CA LEU A 64 -5.45 4.46 -4.03
C LEU A 64 -6.89 4.97 -3.86
N ILE A 65 -7.87 4.08 -3.96
CA ILE A 65 -9.29 4.44 -3.91
C ILE A 65 -9.67 4.98 -2.51
N VAL A 66 -9.25 4.30 -1.45
CA VAL A 66 -9.53 4.72 -0.08
C VAL A 66 -8.90 6.09 0.19
N SER A 67 -7.62 6.29 -0.14
CA SER A 67 -6.91 7.54 0.16
C SER A 67 -7.44 8.72 -0.66
N ILE A 68 -7.64 8.54 -1.98
CA ILE A 68 -8.20 9.62 -2.82
C ILE A 68 -9.64 9.94 -2.38
N SER A 69 -10.45 8.95 -2.04
CA SER A 69 -11.81 9.18 -1.54
C SER A 69 -11.81 9.92 -0.20
N SER A 70 -10.83 9.66 0.66
CA SER A 70 -10.66 10.36 1.93
C SER A 70 -10.31 11.84 1.71
N LEU A 71 -9.40 12.14 0.78
CA LEU A 71 -9.00 13.51 0.44
C LEU A 71 -10.12 14.34 -0.19
N LEU A 72 -11.09 13.69 -0.83
CA LEU A 72 -12.27 14.36 -1.39
C LEU A 72 -13.40 14.58 -0.35
N ARG A 73 -13.13 14.25 0.92
CA ARG A 73 -14.08 14.36 2.02
C ARG A 73 -13.94 15.70 2.75
N GLU A 74 -15.06 16.23 3.25
CA GLU A 74 -15.08 17.37 4.18
C GLU A 74 -15.42 16.90 5.61
N PRO A 75 -14.78 17.43 6.66
CA PRO A 75 -13.69 18.42 6.58
C PRO A 75 -12.38 17.78 6.07
N LEU A 76 -11.57 18.55 5.33
CA LEU A 76 -10.34 18.06 4.71
C LEU A 76 -9.35 17.53 5.74
N GLU A 77 -9.33 18.09 6.94
CA GLU A 77 -8.45 17.70 8.04
C GLU A 77 -8.60 16.20 8.36
N ILE A 78 -9.83 15.73 8.51
CA ILE A 78 -10.13 14.31 8.72
C ILE A 78 -9.73 13.49 7.49
N GLY A 79 -10.06 13.99 6.29
CA GLY A 79 -9.75 13.31 5.05
C GLY A 79 -8.26 13.18 4.78
N ALA A 80 -7.48 14.21 5.06
CA ALA A 80 -6.02 14.22 4.93
C ALA A 80 -5.37 13.24 5.91
N ASP A 81 -5.76 13.28 7.19
CA ASP A 81 -5.25 12.37 8.22
C ASP A 81 -5.58 10.91 7.90
N LEU A 82 -6.79 10.60 7.43
CA LEU A 82 -7.16 9.26 6.97
C LEU A 82 -6.29 8.79 5.81
N ALA A 83 -6.07 9.66 4.80
CA ALA A 83 -5.32 9.31 3.61
C ALA A 83 -3.83 9.10 3.90
N ILE A 84 -3.22 10.03 4.63
CA ILE A 84 -1.80 9.94 5.02
C ILE A 84 -1.59 8.73 5.93
N GLY A 85 -2.45 8.56 6.94
CA GLY A 85 -2.43 7.41 7.84
C GLY A 85 -2.57 6.09 7.09
N ASN A 86 -3.51 5.98 6.14
CA ASN A 86 -3.66 4.79 5.31
C ASN A 86 -2.39 4.48 4.49
N LEU A 87 -1.82 5.44 3.80
CA LEU A 87 -0.67 5.21 2.90
C LEU A 87 0.63 4.94 3.65
N LEU A 88 0.95 5.73 4.68
CA LEU A 88 2.13 5.51 5.51
C LEU A 88 1.96 4.26 6.39
N GLY A 89 0.74 4.03 6.90
CA GLY A 89 0.39 2.82 7.63
C GLY A 89 0.54 1.56 6.77
N SER A 90 0.07 1.59 5.51
CA SER A 90 0.28 0.51 4.55
C SER A 90 1.77 0.26 4.29
N ASN A 91 2.58 1.32 4.18
CA ASN A 91 4.02 1.16 4.03
C ASN A 91 4.67 0.47 5.23
N LEU A 92 4.26 0.83 6.43
CA LEU A 92 4.73 0.21 7.66
C LEU A 92 4.27 -1.25 7.76
N PHE A 93 2.98 -1.51 7.48
CA PHE A 93 2.38 -2.85 7.53
C PHE A 93 2.95 -3.78 6.47
N ASN A 94 3.20 -3.30 5.27
CA ASN A 94 3.81 -4.08 4.19
C ASN A 94 5.21 -4.61 4.58
N ILE A 95 6.04 -3.79 5.22
CA ILE A 95 7.34 -4.25 5.71
C ILE A 95 7.18 -5.19 6.91
N PHE A 96 6.20 -4.96 7.77
CA PHE A 96 5.85 -5.91 8.83
C PHE A 96 5.46 -7.28 8.24
N ILE A 97 4.73 -7.33 7.12
CA ILE A 97 4.43 -8.59 6.40
C ILE A 97 5.74 -9.30 6.03
N LEU A 98 6.75 -8.60 5.47
CA LEU A 98 8.06 -9.21 5.18
C LEU A 98 8.74 -9.76 6.43
N GLY A 99 8.67 -9.02 7.54
CA GLY A 99 9.19 -9.49 8.83
C GLY A 99 8.48 -10.75 9.30
N LEU A 100 7.15 -10.77 9.29
CA LEU A 100 6.34 -11.90 9.69
C LEU A 100 6.63 -13.15 8.84
N LEU A 101 6.65 -12.98 7.54
CA LEU A 101 6.93 -14.05 6.59
C LEU A 101 8.38 -14.54 6.69
N GLY A 102 9.33 -13.63 6.87
CA GLY A 102 10.74 -13.95 7.09
C GLY A 102 10.96 -14.78 8.37
N PHE A 103 10.19 -14.54 9.41
CA PHE A 103 10.24 -15.32 10.65
C PHE A 103 9.74 -16.75 10.44
N PHE A 104 8.58 -16.93 9.81
CA PHE A 104 7.96 -18.24 9.60
C PHE A 104 8.55 -19.01 8.44
N TYR A 105 8.92 -18.34 7.35
CA TYR A 105 9.41 -18.96 6.11
C TYR A 105 10.91 -18.69 5.86
N SER A 106 11.72 -18.53 6.92
CA SER A 106 13.13 -18.16 6.85
C SER A 106 13.97 -19.01 5.88
N LYS A 107 13.69 -20.32 5.78
CA LYS A 107 14.38 -21.24 4.87
C LYS A 107 14.14 -20.90 3.39
N ILE A 108 13.00 -20.34 3.04
CA ILE A 108 12.68 -19.93 1.67
C ILE A 108 13.38 -18.60 1.36
N PHE A 109 13.35 -17.64 2.29
CA PHE A 109 14.05 -16.37 2.13
C PHE A 109 15.59 -16.50 2.06
N GLN A 110 16.16 -17.60 2.56
CA GLN A 110 17.61 -17.90 2.36
C GLN A 110 17.95 -18.23 0.91
N LYS A 111 16.96 -18.49 0.06
CA LYS A 111 17.10 -18.84 -1.36
C LYS A 111 16.71 -17.68 -2.28
N VAL A 112 16.75 -16.45 -1.80
CA VAL A 112 16.56 -15.26 -2.63
C VAL A 112 17.73 -15.12 -3.58
N ASP A 113 17.46 -15.10 -4.88
CA ASP A 113 18.49 -15.07 -5.92
C ASP A 113 18.93 -13.63 -6.24
N ASN A 114 17.99 -12.67 -6.22
CA ASN A 114 18.22 -11.30 -6.65
C ASN A 114 18.40 -10.29 -5.49
N ILE A 115 19.17 -10.67 -4.45
CA ILE A 115 19.40 -9.85 -3.24
C ILE A 115 19.80 -8.42 -3.58
N ASN A 116 20.79 -8.24 -4.48
CA ASN A 116 21.28 -6.93 -4.85
C ASN A 116 20.22 -6.05 -5.52
N LEU A 117 19.29 -6.66 -6.25
CA LEU A 117 18.19 -5.97 -6.91
C LEU A 117 17.19 -5.46 -5.87
N HIS A 118 16.80 -6.31 -4.93
CA HIS A 118 15.89 -5.92 -3.84
C HIS A 118 16.50 -4.87 -2.91
N GLN A 119 17.80 -4.94 -2.63
CA GLN A 119 18.48 -3.88 -1.88
C GLN A 119 18.44 -2.53 -2.60
N LYS A 120 18.66 -2.52 -3.93
CA LYS A 120 18.53 -1.29 -4.73
C LYS A 120 17.11 -0.77 -4.72
N SER A 121 16.10 -1.63 -4.89
CA SER A 121 14.68 -1.23 -4.85
C SER A 121 14.30 -0.68 -3.47
N LEU A 122 14.83 -1.24 -2.40
CA LEU A 122 14.59 -0.73 -1.04
C LEU A 122 15.24 0.64 -0.82
N ILE A 123 16.47 0.85 -1.32
CA ILE A 123 17.12 2.18 -1.30
C ILE A 123 16.30 3.19 -2.10
N GLN A 124 15.75 2.80 -3.24
CA GLN A 124 14.88 3.65 -4.06
C GLN A 124 13.58 3.99 -3.32
N SER A 125 12.97 3.02 -2.62
CA SER A 125 11.82 3.26 -1.74
C SER A 125 12.16 4.25 -0.61
N LEU A 126 13.34 4.11 0.01
CA LEU A 126 13.81 5.06 1.03
C LEU A 126 14.08 6.46 0.47
N LEU A 127 14.55 6.58 -0.77
CA LEU A 127 14.70 7.88 -1.43
C LEU A 127 13.34 8.54 -1.68
N LEU A 128 12.33 7.78 -2.11
CA LEU A 128 10.96 8.30 -2.26
C LEU A 128 10.39 8.71 -0.89
N LEU A 129 10.61 7.92 0.15
CA LEU A 129 10.20 8.26 1.51
C LEU A 129 10.85 9.56 1.98
N LEU A 130 12.14 9.75 1.73
CA LEU A 130 12.87 10.98 2.07
C LEU A 130 12.31 12.21 1.34
N ILE A 131 12.00 12.07 0.04
CA ILE A 131 11.37 13.13 -0.76
C ILE A 131 10.00 13.50 -0.16
N THR A 132 9.20 12.49 0.19
CA THR A 132 7.89 12.71 0.81
C THR A 132 8.02 13.38 2.19
N TYR A 133 9.02 13.00 2.98
CA TYR A 133 9.30 13.61 4.27
C TYR A 133 9.78 15.07 4.14
N ILE A 134 10.64 15.37 3.16
CA ILE A 134 11.04 16.74 2.84
C ILE A 134 9.82 17.58 2.44
N ALA A 135 8.95 17.04 1.60
CA ALA A 135 7.71 17.71 1.21
C ALA A 135 6.78 17.96 2.41
N TYR A 136 6.72 17.02 3.36
CA TYR A 136 5.97 17.17 4.60
C TYR A 136 6.53 18.29 5.48
N ILE A 137 7.83 18.29 5.79
CA ILE A 137 8.45 19.31 6.66
C ILE A 137 8.36 20.73 6.05
N TYR A 138 8.53 20.83 4.73
CA TYR A 138 8.58 22.12 4.04
C TYR A 138 7.29 22.39 3.25
N SER A 139 6.16 21.81 3.64
CA SER A 139 4.89 21.94 2.94
C SER A 139 4.53 23.40 2.63
N ASN A 140 4.76 24.31 3.58
CA ASN A 140 4.47 25.74 3.42
C ASN A 140 5.50 26.54 2.61
N SER A 141 6.71 26.00 2.38
CA SER A 141 7.83 26.73 1.76
C SER A 141 8.21 26.23 0.37
N LEU A 142 7.83 24.98 0.01
CA LEU A 142 8.17 24.32 -1.25
C LEU A 142 6.98 24.28 -2.22
N LEU A 143 6.20 25.36 -2.27
CA LEU A 143 5.02 25.47 -3.10
C LEU A 143 5.35 26.08 -4.46
N TRP A 144 4.77 25.49 -5.49
CA TRP A 144 4.68 26.09 -6.82
C TRP A 144 3.37 26.88 -6.93
N PRO A 145 3.19 27.74 -7.96
CA PRO A 145 1.98 28.59 -8.14
C PRO A 145 0.61 27.90 -8.02
N THR A 146 0.58 26.59 -7.87
CA THR A 146 -0.62 25.72 -7.82
C THR A 146 -0.87 25.11 -6.43
N ASN A 147 -0.30 25.58 -5.36
CA ASN A 147 -0.43 24.96 -4.01
C ASN A 147 -0.06 23.47 -3.96
N THR A 148 0.72 22.98 -4.92
CA THR A 148 1.19 21.60 -4.97
C THR A 148 2.66 21.56 -4.60
N SER A 149 3.08 20.63 -3.76
CA SER A 149 4.49 20.45 -3.43
C SER A 149 5.27 19.97 -4.65
N TRP A 150 6.03 20.86 -5.30
CA TRP A 150 6.83 20.49 -6.45
C TRP A 150 7.88 19.40 -6.14
N VAL A 151 8.29 19.28 -4.87
CA VAL A 151 9.19 18.21 -4.43
C VAL A 151 8.53 16.85 -4.55
N LEU A 152 7.23 16.74 -4.24
CA LEU A 152 6.48 15.50 -4.43
C LEU A 152 6.39 15.08 -5.90
N LEU A 153 6.36 16.04 -6.84
CA LEU A 153 6.33 15.73 -8.28
C LEU A 153 7.61 15.04 -8.79
N LEU A 154 8.69 15.06 -8.00
CA LEU A 154 9.88 14.26 -8.31
C LEU A 154 9.64 12.75 -8.08
N SER A 155 8.70 12.38 -7.23
CA SER A 155 8.47 10.97 -6.88
C SER A 155 7.99 10.11 -8.06
N PRO A 156 6.97 10.49 -8.87
CA PRO A 156 6.58 9.71 -10.04
C PRO A 156 7.68 9.67 -11.12
N LEU A 157 8.44 10.74 -11.30
CA LEU A 157 9.56 10.75 -12.24
C LEU A 157 10.65 9.75 -11.83
N LEU A 158 11.07 9.77 -10.57
CA LEU A 158 12.05 8.82 -10.04
C LEU A 158 11.51 7.38 -10.09
N TYR A 159 10.25 7.17 -9.77
CA TYR A 159 9.62 5.86 -9.88
C TYR A 159 9.69 5.30 -11.30
N LEU A 160 9.36 6.09 -12.32
CA LEU A 160 9.48 5.68 -13.73
C LEU A 160 10.93 5.36 -14.12
N LEU A 161 11.91 6.16 -13.65
CA LEU A 161 13.33 5.87 -13.87
C LEU A 161 13.76 4.57 -13.19
N PHE A 162 13.24 4.28 -12.00
CA PHE A 162 13.51 3.05 -11.28
C PHE A 162 12.94 1.84 -12.00
N ILE A 163 11.70 1.92 -12.49
CA ILE A 163 11.07 0.86 -13.29
C ILE A 163 11.91 0.55 -14.54
N LYS A 164 12.30 1.57 -15.30
CA LYS A 164 13.11 1.40 -16.51
C LYS A 164 14.42 0.66 -16.18
N LYS A 165 15.14 1.10 -15.16
CA LYS A 165 16.40 0.49 -14.74
C LYS A 165 16.21 -0.94 -14.22
N TYR A 166 15.10 -1.21 -13.55
CA TYR A 166 14.77 -2.55 -13.06
C TYR A 166 14.51 -3.51 -14.22
N SER A 167 13.76 -3.08 -15.23
CA SER A 167 13.46 -3.90 -16.42
C SER A 167 14.70 -4.29 -17.22
N GLU A 168 15.75 -3.43 -17.23
CA GLU A 168 17.01 -3.72 -17.90
C GLU A 168 17.88 -4.74 -17.15
N THR A 169 17.65 -4.93 -15.85
CA THR A 169 18.47 -5.78 -14.98
C THR A 169 17.80 -7.09 -14.57
N SER A 170 16.49 -7.23 -14.81
CA SER A 170 15.77 -8.46 -14.46
C SER A 170 16.06 -9.57 -15.49
N ASN A 171 16.53 -10.72 -14.98
CA ASN A 171 16.64 -11.91 -15.81
C ASN A 171 15.24 -12.45 -16.11
N LYS A 172 15.02 -12.91 -17.35
CA LYS A 172 13.79 -13.59 -17.75
C LYS A 172 13.72 -14.93 -17.01
N GLU A 173 13.09 -14.93 -15.86
CA GLU A 173 12.75 -16.18 -15.17
C GLU A 173 11.40 -16.68 -15.68
N ASP A 174 11.36 -17.94 -16.09
CA ASP A 174 10.10 -18.64 -16.39
C ASP A 174 9.29 -18.77 -15.09
N ILE A 175 8.21 -18.04 -14.99
CA ILE A 175 7.31 -18.11 -13.83
C ILE A 175 6.69 -19.49 -13.80
N PHE A 176 6.91 -20.23 -12.72
CA PHE A 176 6.20 -21.48 -12.45
C PHE A 176 4.70 -21.17 -12.26
N ILE A 177 3.91 -21.47 -13.29
CA ILE A 177 2.49 -21.13 -13.33
C ILE A 177 1.68 -22.18 -12.59
N ASN A 178 0.92 -21.75 -11.60
CA ASN A 178 -0.11 -22.60 -11.01
C ASN A 178 -1.17 -22.93 -12.08
N HIS A 179 -1.61 -24.18 -12.17
CA HIS A 179 -2.57 -24.66 -13.18
C HIS A 179 -3.87 -23.81 -13.20
N SER A 180 -4.31 -23.31 -12.06
CA SER A 180 -5.48 -22.43 -11.94
C SER A 180 -5.28 -21.04 -12.56
N ILE A 181 -4.10 -20.46 -12.48
CA ILE A 181 -3.77 -19.17 -13.11
C ILE A 181 -3.69 -19.31 -14.62
N LYS A 182 -3.12 -20.42 -15.09
CA LYS A 182 -3.05 -20.74 -16.51
C LYS A 182 -4.44 -20.89 -17.12
N SER A 183 -5.34 -21.61 -16.45
CA SER A 183 -6.73 -21.78 -16.92
C SER A 183 -7.48 -20.44 -17.00
N LEU A 184 -7.24 -19.51 -16.04
CA LEU A 184 -7.79 -18.15 -16.08
C LEU A 184 -7.21 -17.34 -17.24
N ALA A 185 -5.90 -17.45 -17.50
CA ALA A 185 -5.26 -16.76 -18.63
C ALA A 185 -5.76 -17.25 -20.00
N GLU A 186 -6.25 -18.47 -20.08
CA GLU A 186 -6.82 -19.10 -21.29
C GLU A 186 -8.32 -18.86 -21.47
N GLU A 187 -9.03 -18.25 -20.50
CA GLU A 187 -10.45 -17.89 -20.65
C GLU A 187 -10.69 -16.98 -21.87
N SER A 188 -11.92 -16.91 -22.37
CA SER A 188 -12.26 -16.00 -23.47
C SER A 188 -11.92 -14.55 -23.06
N ALA A 189 -11.37 -13.75 -24.01
CA ALA A 189 -10.90 -12.39 -23.70
C ALA A 189 -12.01 -11.53 -23.12
N LEU A 190 -13.20 -11.57 -23.72
CA LEU A 190 -14.34 -10.77 -23.28
C LEU A 190 -14.74 -11.10 -21.83
N TYR A 191 -14.84 -12.38 -21.50
CA TYR A 191 -15.27 -12.83 -20.18
C TYR A 191 -14.22 -12.51 -19.09
N PHE A 192 -12.93 -12.69 -19.42
CA PHE A 192 -11.82 -12.33 -18.55
C PHE A 192 -11.82 -10.84 -18.20
N HIS A 193 -11.87 -9.95 -19.23
CA HIS A 193 -11.86 -8.51 -18.99
C HIS A 193 -13.14 -8.00 -18.33
N PHE A 194 -14.29 -8.62 -18.61
CA PHE A 194 -15.54 -8.30 -17.90
C PHE A 194 -15.44 -8.59 -16.41
N LYS A 195 -14.91 -9.77 -16.03
CA LYS A 195 -14.68 -10.09 -14.61
C LYS A 195 -13.69 -9.14 -13.94
N LEU A 196 -12.59 -8.82 -14.64
CA LEU A 196 -11.58 -7.88 -14.16
C LEU A 196 -12.22 -6.50 -13.88
N LEU A 197 -12.96 -5.97 -14.84
CA LEU A 197 -13.68 -4.71 -14.71
C LEU A 197 -14.67 -4.73 -13.54
N LEU A 198 -15.45 -5.80 -13.41
CA LEU A 198 -16.41 -5.96 -12.32
C LEU A 198 -15.72 -5.94 -10.94
N MET A 199 -14.59 -6.64 -10.80
CA MET A 199 -13.80 -6.61 -9.55
C MET A 199 -13.25 -5.22 -9.25
N CYS A 200 -12.73 -4.49 -10.25
CA CYS A 200 -12.31 -3.11 -10.10
C CYS A 200 -13.46 -2.21 -9.62
N LEU A 201 -14.66 -2.33 -10.23
CA LEU A 201 -15.83 -1.55 -9.83
C LEU A 201 -16.26 -1.85 -8.39
N ILE A 202 -16.24 -3.10 -7.97
CA ILE A 202 -16.58 -3.48 -6.59
C ILE A 202 -15.57 -2.88 -5.61
N ILE A 203 -14.27 -2.93 -5.92
CA ILE A 203 -13.22 -2.33 -5.07
C ILE A 203 -13.38 -0.81 -5.00
N ILE A 204 -13.68 -0.14 -6.12
CA ILE A 204 -13.91 1.30 -6.15
C ILE A 204 -15.08 1.67 -5.23
N ILE A 205 -16.22 1.02 -5.39
CA ILE A 205 -17.41 1.31 -4.58
C ILE A 205 -17.15 1.02 -3.10
N SER A 206 -16.55 -0.15 -2.79
CA SER A 206 -16.28 -0.55 -1.40
C SER A 206 -15.19 0.32 -0.76
N GLY A 207 -14.16 0.74 -1.50
CA GLY A 207 -13.11 1.64 -1.01
C GLY A 207 -13.66 3.05 -0.69
N ILE A 208 -14.53 3.60 -1.54
CA ILE A 208 -15.23 4.87 -1.27
C ILE A 208 -16.06 4.76 0.00
N GLN A 209 -16.79 3.66 0.19
CA GLN A 209 -17.56 3.43 1.41
C GLN A 209 -16.65 3.25 2.63
N LEU A 210 -15.57 2.50 2.51
CA LEU A 210 -14.62 2.26 3.60
C LEU A 210 -13.98 3.58 4.09
N SER A 211 -13.61 4.47 3.16
CA SER A 211 -13.14 5.83 3.47
C SER A 211 -14.19 6.64 4.23
N SER A 212 -15.45 6.62 3.77
CA SER A 212 -16.54 7.32 4.43
C SER A 212 -16.82 6.80 5.85
N ILE A 213 -16.81 5.48 6.01
CA ILE A 213 -16.98 4.82 7.31
C ILE A 213 -15.83 5.20 8.25
N GLY A 214 -14.57 5.16 7.76
CA GLY A 214 -13.39 5.59 8.52
C GLY A 214 -13.52 7.02 9.04
N GLY A 215 -13.97 7.96 8.19
CA GLY A 215 -14.21 9.32 8.64
C GLY A 215 -15.35 9.45 9.65
N ASN A 216 -16.42 8.64 9.53
CA ASN A 216 -17.46 8.59 10.56
C ASN A 216 -16.94 8.01 11.88
N MET A 217 -16.02 7.05 11.85
CA MET A 217 -15.35 6.52 13.06
C MET A 217 -14.54 7.59 13.78
N ALA A 218 -13.95 8.56 13.06
CA ALA A 218 -13.21 9.68 13.65
C ALA A 218 -14.09 10.70 14.35
N LEU A 219 -15.38 10.78 14.02
CA LEU A 219 -16.30 11.72 14.67
C LEU A 219 -16.41 11.46 16.16
N PRO A 220 -16.69 12.51 16.98
CA PRO A 220 -16.95 12.38 18.41
C PRO A 220 -18.07 11.36 18.69
N ARG A 221 -18.01 10.70 19.85
CA ARG A 221 -19.07 9.76 20.28
C ARG A 221 -20.46 10.39 20.36
N SER A 222 -20.54 11.69 20.69
CA SER A 222 -21.78 12.46 20.67
C SER A 222 -22.42 12.58 19.29
N GLN A 223 -21.63 12.38 18.22
CA GLN A 223 -22.07 12.40 16.82
C GLN A 223 -22.17 10.99 16.21
N GLY A 224 -22.09 9.93 17.03
CA GLY A 224 -22.21 8.54 16.58
C GLY A 224 -20.89 7.90 16.15
N GLY A 225 -19.75 8.61 16.24
CA GLY A 225 -18.41 8.07 15.96
C GLY A 225 -17.80 7.32 17.16
N PHE A 226 -16.58 6.86 17.00
CA PHE A 226 -15.79 6.27 18.09
C PHE A 226 -14.97 7.33 18.85
N GLY A 227 -14.76 8.52 18.27
CA GLY A 227 -13.88 9.56 18.80
C GLY A 227 -12.42 9.14 18.76
N LEU A 228 -12.05 8.29 17.80
CA LEU A 228 -10.66 7.90 17.54
C LEU A 228 -10.01 8.93 16.62
N ASP A 229 -8.70 9.05 16.73
CA ASP A 229 -7.94 9.91 15.84
C ASP A 229 -8.03 9.43 14.38
N ALA A 230 -8.19 10.35 13.43
CA ALA A 230 -8.35 10.00 12.01
C ALA A 230 -7.07 9.38 11.45
N SER A 231 -5.87 9.85 11.87
CA SER A 231 -4.60 9.25 11.45
C SER A 231 -4.46 7.82 11.97
N PHE A 232 -4.87 7.56 13.20
CA PHE A 232 -4.85 6.22 13.79
C PHE A 232 -5.82 5.26 13.08
N ILE A 233 -7.01 5.76 12.70
CA ILE A 233 -7.95 4.97 11.88
C ILE A 233 -7.33 4.64 10.52
N GLY A 234 -6.70 5.61 9.88
CA GLY A 234 -5.96 5.41 8.64
C GLY A 234 -4.85 4.36 8.81
N LEU A 235 -3.98 4.57 9.80
CA LEU A 235 -2.81 3.73 10.08
C LEU A 235 -3.15 2.27 10.39
N LEU A 236 -4.14 2.05 11.24
CA LEU A 236 -4.44 0.72 11.75
C LEU A 236 -5.56 0.05 10.96
N PHE A 237 -6.71 0.71 10.85
CA PHE A 237 -7.91 0.06 10.30
C PHE A 237 -7.92 0.05 8.78
N LEU A 238 -7.69 1.21 8.14
CA LEU A 238 -7.71 1.29 6.68
C LEU A 238 -6.50 0.58 6.07
N ALA A 239 -5.29 0.90 6.54
CA ALA A 239 -4.05 0.30 6.06
C ALA A 239 -4.03 -1.23 6.20
N PHE A 240 -4.49 -1.76 7.33
CA PHE A 240 -4.63 -3.21 7.52
C PHE A 240 -5.55 -3.84 6.47
N CYS A 241 -6.75 -3.26 6.27
CA CYS A 241 -7.73 -3.83 5.34
C CYS A 241 -7.26 -3.74 3.89
N THR A 242 -6.64 -2.63 3.50
CA THR A 242 -6.22 -2.41 2.11
C THR A 242 -4.97 -3.20 1.75
N SER A 243 -4.05 -3.45 2.70
CA SER A 243 -2.81 -4.20 2.47
C SER A 243 -2.92 -5.71 2.75
N LEU A 244 -4.10 -6.24 3.11
CA LEU A 244 -4.30 -7.71 3.19
C LEU A 244 -4.11 -8.44 1.85
N PRO A 245 -4.47 -7.89 0.68
CA PRO A 245 -4.13 -8.47 -0.61
C PRO A 245 -2.63 -8.73 -0.79
N GLU A 246 -1.76 -7.79 -0.37
CA GLU A 246 -0.31 -7.93 -0.40
C GLU A 246 0.18 -9.10 0.45
N LEU A 247 -0.37 -9.27 1.65
CA LEU A 247 -0.06 -10.41 2.52
C LEU A 247 -0.40 -11.74 1.84
N ILE A 248 -1.57 -11.82 1.22
CA ILE A 248 -2.05 -13.06 0.59
C ILE A 248 -1.19 -13.40 -0.63
N ILE A 249 -0.83 -12.40 -1.44
CA ILE A 249 0.08 -12.60 -2.58
C ILE A 249 1.46 -13.03 -2.11
N ALA A 250 2.04 -12.33 -1.14
CA ALA A 250 3.35 -12.69 -0.61
C ALA A 250 3.36 -14.13 -0.05
N LEU A 251 2.30 -14.54 0.66
CA LEU A 251 2.11 -15.92 1.11
C LEU A 251 2.00 -16.91 -0.07
N SER A 252 1.25 -16.55 -1.12
CA SER A 252 1.11 -17.38 -2.32
C SER A 252 2.46 -17.57 -3.01
N CYS A 253 3.22 -16.49 -3.21
CA CYS A 253 4.56 -16.54 -3.78
C CYS A 253 5.49 -17.45 -2.97
N LEU A 254 5.47 -17.34 -1.63
CA LEU A 254 6.33 -18.20 -0.78
C LEU A 254 5.92 -19.67 -0.83
N LYS A 255 4.61 -19.99 -0.91
CA LYS A 255 4.16 -21.37 -1.11
C LYS A 255 4.65 -21.95 -2.44
N GLN A 256 4.79 -21.11 -3.46
CA GLN A 256 5.34 -21.46 -4.77
C GLN A 256 6.89 -21.40 -4.81
N LYS A 257 7.57 -21.08 -3.69
CA LYS A 257 9.01 -20.92 -3.56
C LYS A 257 9.59 -19.78 -4.42
N LEU A 258 8.84 -18.69 -4.56
CA LEU A 258 9.18 -17.46 -5.31
C LEU A 258 9.41 -16.29 -4.33
N PRO A 259 10.46 -16.28 -3.50
CA PRO A 259 10.67 -15.22 -2.51
C PRO A 259 10.98 -13.87 -3.15
N ASP A 260 11.65 -13.84 -4.30
CA ASP A 260 11.98 -12.61 -5.04
C ASP A 260 10.71 -11.86 -5.44
N MET A 261 9.68 -12.58 -5.91
CA MET A 261 8.41 -11.98 -6.30
C MET A 261 7.63 -11.43 -5.08
N ALA A 262 7.68 -12.13 -3.94
CA ALA A 262 7.07 -11.65 -2.70
C ALA A 262 7.71 -10.34 -2.21
N ILE A 263 9.05 -10.27 -2.21
CA ILE A 263 9.80 -9.07 -1.82
C ILE A 263 9.53 -7.93 -2.80
N GLY A 264 9.57 -8.22 -4.10
CA GLY A 264 9.32 -7.24 -5.16
C GLY A 264 7.94 -6.61 -5.04
N ASN A 265 6.89 -7.42 -4.83
CA ASN A 265 5.52 -6.93 -4.64
C ASN A 265 5.43 -5.96 -3.46
N ILE A 266 5.95 -6.32 -2.30
CA ILE A 266 5.87 -5.49 -1.08
C ILE A 266 6.64 -4.17 -1.23
N ILE A 267 7.89 -4.21 -1.74
CA ILE A 267 8.66 -2.99 -1.96
C ILE A 267 8.01 -2.11 -3.04
N GLY A 268 7.49 -2.72 -4.10
CA GLY A 268 6.78 -2.02 -5.17
C GLY A 268 5.53 -1.31 -4.68
N SER A 269 4.69 -1.98 -3.86
CA SER A 269 3.50 -1.38 -3.23
C SER A 269 3.89 -0.20 -2.33
N ASN A 270 4.97 -0.30 -1.55
CA ASN A 270 5.45 0.81 -0.73
C ASN A 270 5.88 2.01 -1.58
N MET A 271 6.57 1.78 -2.68
CA MET A 271 6.93 2.86 -3.62
C MET A 271 5.67 3.49 -4.23
N PHE A 272 4.70 2.67 -4.61
CA PHE A 272 3.47 3.15 -5.23
C PHE A 272 2.59 3.94 -4.26
N ASN A 273 2.52 3.55 -2.98
CA ASN A 273 1.82 4.31 -1.95
C ASN A 273 2.36 5.75 -1.80
N LEU A 274 3.68 5.95 -1.93
CA LEU A 274 4.28 7.29 -1.93
C LEU A 274 3.92 8.10 -3.19
N ILE A 275 3.69 7.42 -4.33
CA ILE A 275 3.17 8.07 -5.55
C ILE A 275 1.70 8.46 -5.36
N ILE A 276 0.90 7.66 -4.66
CA ILE A 276 -0.50 8.01 -4.35
C ILE A 276 -0.56 9.29 -3.50
N LEU A 277 0.36 9.50 -2.55
CA LEU A 277 0.46 10.78 -1.81
C LEU A 277 0.68 11.95 -2.76
N CYS A 278 1.60 11.82 -3.72
CA CYS A 278 1.83 12.85 -4.74
C CYS A 278 0.56 13.11 -5.58
N LEU A 279 -0.13 12.07 -6.02
CA LEU A 279 -1.39 12.20 -6.77
C LEU A 279 -2.46 12.91 -5.94
N GLY A 280 -2.55 12.59 -4.65
CA GLY A 280 -3.47 13.24 -3.71
C GLY A 280 -3.20 14.73 -3.58
N ASP A 281 -1.94 15.13 -3.42
CA ASP A 281 -1.54 16.53 -3.32
C ASP A 281 -1.88 17.31 -4.61
N VAL A 282 -1.63 16.72 -5.78
CA VAL A 282 -1.99 17.32 -7.08
C VAL A 282 -3.50 17.49 -7.25
N LEU A 283 -4.30 16.54 -6.75
CA LEU A 283 -5.77 16.58 -6.88
C LEU A 283 -6.43 17.64 -6.00
N LEU A 284 -5.80 18.03 -4.91
CA LEU A 284 -6.34 19.02 -3.97
C LEU A 284 -6.33 20.47 -4.50
N LYS A 285 -5.57 20.80 -5.54
CA LYS A 285 -5.47 22.06 -6.32
C LYS A 285 -5.34 23.36 -5.52
N GLU A 286 -6.20 23.58 -4.53
CA GLU A 286 -6.29 24.83 -3.75
C GLU A 286 -5.86 24.66 -2.29
N ARG A 287 -5.50 23.41 -1.90
CA ARG A 287 -5.15 23.04 -0.52
C ARG A 287 -3.92 22.13 -0.55
N ILE A 288 -3.09 22.23 0.46
CA ILE A 288 -1.87 21.44 0.60
C ILE A 288 -2.20 20.20 1.42
N LEU A 289 -1.81 19.02 0.93
CA LEU A 289 -2.10 17.76 1.58
C LEU A 289 -1.64 17.73 3.05
N PHE A 290 -0.38 18.08 3.30
CA PHE A 290 0.20 18.01 4.63
C PHE A 290 -0.18 19.18 5.55
N GLU A 291 -0.62 20.31 5.00
CA GLU A 291 -1.11 21.45 5.77
C GLU A 291 -2.56 21.21 6.23
N GLY A 292 -3.31 20.42 5.48
CA GLY A 292 -4.65 19.97 5.87
C GLY A 292 -4.66 18.96 7.02
N ALA A 293 -3.56 18.27 7.25
CA ALA A 293 -3.46 17.25 8.30
C ALA A 293 -3.29 17.88 9.69
N LEU A 294 -4.03 17.39 10.69
CA LEU A 294 -3.93 17.86 12.09
C LEU A 294 -2.80 17.20 12.87
N ASN A 295 -2.38 16.01 12.41
CA ASN A 295 -1.43 15.17 13.14
C ASN A 295 0.03 15.37 12.72
N ASN A 296 0.92 15.06 13.66
CA ASN A 296 2.35 15.03 13.40
C ASN A 296 2.75 13.62 12.94
N TYR A 297 3.40 13.54 11.76
CA TYR A 297 3.82 12.29 11.15
C TYR A 297 5.32 12.00 11.26
N ASP A 298 6.09 12.80 12.02
CA ASP A 298 7.54 12.64 12.18
C ASP A 298 7.91 11.25 12.70
N SER A 299 7.19 10.77 13.73
CA SER A 299 7.36 9.45 14.32
C SER A 299 7.11 8.35 13.31
N LEU A 300 6.03 8.44 12.55
CA LEU A 300 5.64 7.44 11.56
C LEU A 300 6.66 7.32 10.42
N PHE A 301 7.16 8.45 9.90
CA PHE A 301 8.28 8.46 8.95
C PHE A 301 9.53 7.82 9.54
N GLY A 302 9.84 8.13 10.81
CA GLY A 302 10.96 7.53 11.55
C GLY A 302 10.83 6.01 11.68
N PHE A 303 9.66 5.49 12.04
CA PHE A 303 9.41 4.05 12.15
C PHE A 303 9.51 3.35 10.79
N ILE A 304 8.97 3.93 9.72
CA ILE A 304 9.10 3.37 8.36
C ILE A 304 10.58 3.32 7.93
N PHE A 305 11.35 4.34 8.24
CA PHE A 305 12.78 4.35 7.97
C PHE A 305 13.52 3.25 8.73
N ILE A 306 13.31 3.13 10.05
CA ILE A 306 13.96 2.13 10.90
C ILE A 306 13.63 0.71 10.44
N ILE A 307 12.34 0.41 10.20
CA ILE A 307 11.91 -0.92 9.76
C ILE A 307 12.46 -1.26 8.36
N SER A 308 12.65 -0.26 7.49
CA SER A 308 13.27 -0.43 6.18
C SER A 308 14.77 -0.72 6.29
N VAL A 309 15.47 -0.09 7.23
CA VAL A 309 16.88 -0.40 7.52
C VAL A 309 17.04 -1.84 8.03
N PHE A 310 16.17 -2.30 8.93
CA PHE A 310 16.18 -3.70 9.36
C PHE A 310 15.91 -4.66 8.19
N THR A 311 15.04 -4.29 7.27
CA THR A 311 14.77 -5.08 6.06
C THR A 311 15.99 -5.13 5.14
N PHE A 312 16.72 -4.03 4.99
CA PHE A 312 17.97 -4.01 4.23
C PHE A 312 19.01 -4.96 4.82
N ILE A 313 19.17 -4.96 6.16
CA ILE A 313 20.09 -5.84 6.86
C ILE A 313 19.62 -7.29 6.80
N PHE A 314 18.31 -7.53 6.89
CA PHE A 314 17.66 -8.84 6.69
C PHE A 314 18.05 -9.45 5.33
N LEU A 315 17.92 -8.69 4.25
CA LEU A 315 18.28 -9.15 2.91
C LEU A 315 19.79 -9.43 2.78
N LYS A 316 20.63 -8.62 3.43
CA LYS A 316 22.09 -8.78 3.39
C LYS A 316 22.61 -9.98 4.17
N ASN A 317 21.88 -10.44 5.20
CA ASN A 317 22.34 -11.47 6.13
C ASN A 317 21.39 -12.67 6.22
N PRO A 318 21.33 -13.54 5.19
CA PRO A 318 20.35 -14.62 5.13
C PRO A 318 20.46 -15.61 6.30
N LYS A 319 21.61 -15.73 6.97
CA LYS A 319 21.79 -16.59 8.15
C LYS A 319 21.09 -16.03 9.40
N LYS A 320 20.84 -14.72 9.48
CA LYS A 320 20.25 -14.04 10.64
C LYS A 320 18.82 -13.54 10.37
N ILE A 321 18.16 -14.05 9.34
CA ILE A 321 16.81 -13.62 8.91
C ILE A 321 15.84 -13.56 10.08
N LYS A 322 15.73 -14.59 10.92
CA LYS A 322 14.80 -14.64 12.04
C LYS A 322 15.03 -13.51 13.06
N ILE A 323 16.26 -13.13 13.30
CA ILE A 323 16.59 -12.06 14.27
C ILE A 323 16.12 -10.73 13.71
N TYR A 324 16.45 -10.42 12.46
CA TYR A 324 16.01 -9.16 11.84
C TYR A 324 14.51 -9.12 11.59
N SER A 325 13.88 -10.27 11.29
CA SER A 325 12.42 -10.40 11.25
C SER A 325 11.78 -10.03 12.57
N LEU A 326 12.34 -10.50 13.68
CA LEU A 326 11.85 -10.14 15.02
C LEU A 326 12.02 -8.64 15.29
N CYS A 327 13.15 -8.04 14.89
CA CYS A 327 13.34 -6.58 14.99
C CYS A 327 12.28 -5.81 14.19
N ILE A 328 11.97 -6.26 12.97
CA ILE A 328 10.93 -5.67 12.13
C ILE A 328 9.57 -5.75 12.83
N ILE A 329 9.19 -6.94 13.34
CA ILE A 329 7.92 -7.16 14.04
C ILE A 329 7.82 -6.27 15.29
N LEU A 330 8.87 -6.22 16.11
CA LEU A 330 8.88 -5.39 17.31
C LEU A 330 8.79 -3.91 17.00
N THR A 331 9.51 -3.45 15.97
CA THR A 331 9.43 -2.03 15.55
C THR A 331 8.01 -1.66 15.11
N TYR A 332 7.32 -2.53 14.37
CA TYR A 332 5.92 -2.30 13.99
C TYR A 332 5.00 -2.21 15.21
N LEU A 333 5.12 -3.15 16.16
CA LEU A 333 4.30 -3.14 17.36
C LEU A 333 4.56 -1.89 18.24
N ILE A 334 5.83 -1.45 18.34
CA ILE A 334 6.18 -0.21 19.04
C ILE A 334 5.57 1.00 18.32
N ALA A 335 5.63 1.04 16.99
CA ALA A 335 5.01 2.11 16.22
C ALA A 335 3.50 2.22 16.49
N LEU A 336 2.78 1.10 16.49
CA LEU A 336 1.34 1.10 16.80
C LEU A 336 1.04 1.61 18.22
N LEU A 337 1.87 1.26 19.21
CA LEU A 337 1.71 1.74 20.58
C LEU A 337 2.06 3.23 20.73
N PHE A 338 2.91 3.75 19.86
CA PHE A 338 3.33 5.15 19.93
C PHE A 338 2.32 6.08 19.24
N GLU A 339 1.64 5.58 18.20
CA GLU A 339 0.66 6.32 17.41
C GLU A 339 -0.80 6.14 17.96
N SER A 340 -1.02 5.26 18.93
CA SER A 340 -2.33 5.05 19.60
C SER A 340 -2.52 6.07 20.72
#